data_c89d4af33c17de041a0b38ddadb9893b
#
_entry.id   c89d4af33c17de041a0b38ddadb9893b
#
_cell.length_a   1.000
_cell.length_b   1.000
_cell.length_c   1.000
_cell.angle_alpha   90.00
_cell.angle_beta   90.00
_cell.angle_gamma   90.00
#
_symmetry.space_group_name_H-M   'P 1'
#
loop_
_entity.id
_entity.type
_entity.pdbx_description
1 polymer ?
#
loop_
_entity_poly.entity_id
_entity_poly.type
_entity_poly.pdbx_seq_one_letter_code
_entity_poly.pdbx_strand_id
1 'polypeptide(L)'
;GGLVPETVLKEIQTTYKESGAPKNLTVVFSAGQGDGGERGLNHLAEEGLLKCIIGGHFNLTPRLGNLINENKVLAYNLPQGTLSQWFRDIAGRRPGTVTKVGLRTFVDPRLEGGKLNEGTTEDIVEVIKMNDEEWLWYKPQTINVGIIRGTTADQNGNISMEGEIGTGEALAIAEAAHACGGIVIAQVKQVAIQGTLDPKDIKIPGVIVDYVVEGDIPDHFMTWDYEFNPAFNGDLKVPVDSLTAMPLTNRKVIALRCPM
;
A
#
# COMPACT_ATOMS: atom_id res chain seq x y z
N GLY A 1 6.21 8.03 0.41
CA GLY A 1 5.35 7.26 -0.45
C GLY A 1 4.45 8.10 -1.31
N GLY A 2 3.98 7.54 -2.42
CA GLY A 2 2.88 8.08 -3.20
C GLY A 2 1.58 7.37 -2.85
N LEU A 3 0.45 7.92 -3.27
CA LEU A 3 -0.88 7.33 -3.08
C LEU A 3 -1.26 7.12 -1.59
N VAL A 4 -0.75 7.97 -0.69
CA VAL A 4 -1.05 7.89 0.74
C VAL A 4 -2.38 8.60 1.02
N PRO A 5 -3.38 7.92 1.59
CA PRO A 5 -4.67 8.53 1.97
C PRO A 5 -4.54 9.21 3.34
N GLU A 6 -3.80 10.30 3.38
CA GLU A 6 -3.32 10.96 4.60
C GLU A 6 -4.45 11.43 5.51
N THR A 7 -5.50 12.05 4.94
CA THR A 7 -6.67 12.52 5.72
C THR A 7 -7.35 11.38 6.45
N VAL A 8 -7.57 10.24 5.76
CA VAL A 8 -8.22 9.08 6.37
C VAL A 8 -7.35 8.48 7.48
N LEU A 9 -6.02 8.41 7.27
CA LEU A 9 -5.09 7.87 8.28
C LEU A 9 -5.00 8.76 9.52
N LYS A 10 -4.98 10.08 9.35
CA LYS A 10 -5.04 11.04 10.46
C LYS A 10 -6.34 10.89 11.25
N GLU A 11 -7.46 10.73 10.56
CA GLU A 11 -8.76 10.62 11.20
C GLU A 11 -8.89 9.33 12.00
N ILE A 12 -8.33 8.21 11.52
CA ILE A 12 -8.25 6.96 12.30
C ILE A 12 -7.45 7.20 13.60
N GLN A 13 -6.32 7.92 13.53
CA GLN A 13 -5.52 8.25 14.72
C GLN A 13 -6.30 9.12 15.70
N THR A 14 -6.93 10.18 15.20
CA THR A 14 -7.70 11.13 16.01
C THR A 14 -8.85 10.40 16.72
N THR A 15 -9.65 9.66 15.98
CA THR A 15 -10.77 8.87 16.51
C THR A 15 -10.30 7.86 17.56
N TYR A 16 -9.18 7.18 17.33
CA TYR A 16 -8.61 6.26 18.30
C TYR A 16 -8.20 6.97 19.60
N LYS A 17 -7.53 8.12 19.51
CA LYS A 17 -7.12 8.90 20.69
C LYS A 17 -8.29 9.41 21.51
N GLU A 18 -9.40 9.76 20.85
CA GLU A 18 -10.59 10.29 21.51
C GLU A 18 -11.48 9.21 22.13
N SER A 19 -11.64 8.08 21.44
CA SER A 19 -12.63 7.05 21.80
C SER A 19 -12.04 5.70 22.23
N GLY A 20 -10.75 5.45 21.97
CA GLY A 20 -10.12 4.14 22.12
C GLY A 20 -10.55 3.12 21.05
N ALA A 21 -11.19 3.58 19.97
CA ALA A 21 -11.64 2.75 18.86
C ALA A 21 -11.34 3.46 17.50
N PRO A 22 -11.10 2.70 16.43
CA PRO A 22 -10.98 1.24 16.34
C PRO A 22 -9.74 0.72 17.08
N LYS A 23 -9.68 -0.57 17.36
CA LYS A 23 -8.53 -1.20 18.02
C LYS A 23 -8.25 -2.60 17.44
N ASN A 24 -7.03 -3.09 17.68
CA ASN A 24 -6.59 -4.41 17.24
C ASN A 24 -6.69 -4.59 15.71
N LEU A 25 -6.41 -3.56 14.94
CA LEU A 25 -6.46 -3.63 13.48
C LEU A 25 -5.31 -4.48 12.93
N THR A 26 -5.58 -5.20 11.85
CA THR A 26 -4.54 -5.75 10.97
C THR A 26 -4.42 -4.87 9.74
N VAL A 27 -3.24 -4.31 9.51
CA VAL A 27 -2.96 -3.45 8.35
C VAL A 27 -2.11 -4.18 7.34
N VAL A 28 -2.52 -4.14 6.07
CA VAL A 28 -1.77 -4.73 4.96
C VAL A 28 -1.47 -3.66 3.92
N PHE A 29 -0.22 -3.59 3.46
CA PHE A 29 0.21 -2.67 2.40
C PHE A 29 1.37 -3.25 1.60
N SER A 30 1.45 -2.98 0.29
CA SER A 30 2.53 -3.48 -0.55
C SER A 30 3.77 -2.59 -0.52
N ALA A 31 3.62 -1.30 -0.81
CA ALA A 31 4.71 -0.34 -0.87
C ALA A 31 4.79 0.53 0.38
N GLY A 32 5.92 1.17 0.62
CA GLY A 32 6.11 2.06 1.76
C GLY A 32 5.14 3.24 1.74
N GLN A 33 4.30 3.34 2.77
CA GLN A 33 3.23 4.33 2.94
C GLN A 33 3.58 5.31 4.06
N GLY A 34 4.48 6.26 3.78
CA GLY A 34 4.92 7.27 4.74
C GLY A 34 5.95 8.21 4.14
N ASP A 35 6.54 9.06 4.97
CA ASP A 35 7.53 10.07 4.61
C ASP A 35 8.89 9.88 5.31
N GLY A 36 9.04 8.81 6.09
CA GLY A 36 10.20 8.60 6.96
C GLY A 36 10.13 9.39 8.26
N GLY A 37 9.01 10.06 8.57
CA GLY A 37 8.76 10.88 9.73
C GLY A 37 7.43 10.57 10.41
N GLU A 38 6.45 11.46 10.24
CA GLU A 38 5.19 11.44 10.97
C GLU A 38 3.98 11.05 10.10
N ARG A 39 4.09 11.16 8.76
CA ARG A 39 2.96 11.01 7.83
C ARG A 39 2.70 9.56 7.42
N GLY A 40 1.56 9.36 6.77
CA GLY A 40 1.15 8.06 6.27
C GLY A 40 0.82 7.08 7.39
N LEU A 41 1.26 5.83 7.24
CA LEU A 41 1.01 4.80 8.26
C LEU A 41 1.67 5.10 9.63
N ASN A 42 2.55 6.10 9.74
CA ASN A 42 3.06 6.56 11.04
C ASN A 42 1.94 7.05 11.96
N HIS A 43 0.82 7.55 11.42
CA HIS A 43 -0.37 7.90 12.20
C HIS A 43 -0.97 6.70 12.94
N LEU A 44 -0.84 5.50 12.39
CA LEU A 44 -1.38 4.30 13.01
C LEU A 44 -0.47 3.71 14.11
N ALA A 45 0.71 4.31 14.36
CA ALA A 45 1.66 3.85 15.36
C ALA A 45 1.24 4.25 16.79
N GLU A 46 0.01 3.97 17.14
CA GLU A 46 -0.54 4.15 18.48
C GLU A 46 -0.66 2.78 19.17
N GLU A 47 -0.22 2.68 20.41
CA GLU A 47 -0.26 1.40 21.15
C GLU A 47 -1.71 0.94 21.37
N GLY A 48 -2.00 -0.31 20.98
CA GLY A 48 -3.36 -0.89 21.05
C GLY A 48 -4.24 -0.63 19.82
N LEU A 49 -3.90 0.31 18.94
CA LEU A 49 -4.60 0.51 17.67
C LEU A 49 -4.36 -0.68 16.73
N LEU A 50 -3.11 -1.13 16.62
CA LEU A 50 -2.72 -2.22 15.73
C LEU A 50 -2.48 -3.52 16.50
N LYS A 51 -2.95 -4.63 15.94
CA LYS A 51 -2.63 -6.00 16.33
C LYS A 51 -1.53 -6.59 15.46
N CYS A 52 -1.62 -6.36 14.15
CA CYS A 52 -0.72 -6.97 13.18
C CYS A 52 -0.46 -6.04 11.98
N ILE A 53 0.74 -6.11 11.45
CA ILE A 53 1.15 -5.38 10.25
C ILE A 53 1.76 -6.36 9.25
N ILE A 54 1.29 -6.33 8.01
CA ILE A 54 1.83 -7.11 6.89
C ILE A 54 2.25 -6.11 5.81
N GLY A 55 3.55 -5.97 5.57
CA GLY A 55 4.05 -4.94 4.66
C GLY A 55 5.22 -5.39 3.79
N GLY A 56 5.38 -4.73 2.66
CA GLY A 56 6.50 -4.98 1.76
C GLY A 56 7.72 -4.10 2.05
N HIS A 57 7.53 -2.97 2.75
CA HIS A 57 8.60 -2.00 3.00
C HIS A 57 8.28 -1.08 4.18
N PHE A 58 9.16 -1.00 5.18
CA PHE A 58 8.95 -0.29 6.43
C PHE A 58 9.78 0.98 6.63
N ASN A 59 10.78 1.26 5.77
CA ASN A 59 11.71 2.39 5.97
C ASN A 59 11.05 3.77 6.00
N LEU A 60 9.86 3.91 5.42
CA LEU A 60 9.11 5.16 5.43
C LEU A 60 8.17 5.31 6.66
N THR A 61 8.17 4.32 7.54
CA THR A 61 7.28 4.25 8.71
C THR A 61 8.05 3.95 10.00
N PRO A 62 8.99 4.81 10.41
CA PRO A 62 9.86 4.55 11.57
C PRO A 62 9.09 4.36 12.87
N ARG A 63 7.95 5.05 13.05
CA ARG A 63 7.13 4.88 14.25
C ARG A 63 6.54 3.47 14.35
N LEU A 64 6.10 2.88 13.24
CA LEU A 64 5.69 1.47 13.22
C LEU A 64 6.88 0.54 13.49
N GLY A 65 8.05 0.87 12.95
CA GLY A 65 9.29 0.13 13.22
C GLY A 65 9.60 0.03 14.72
N ASN A 66 9.37 1.11 15.48
CA ASN A 66 9.56 1.11 16.93
C ASN A 66 8.60 0.13 17.62
N LEU A 67 7.30 0.14 17.28
CA LEU A 67 6.33 -0.81 17.85
C LEU A 67 6.69 -2.27 17.53
N ILE A 68 7.22 -2.52 16.33
CA ILE A 68 7.66 -3.86 15.91
C ILE A 68 8.86 -4.30 16.76
N ASN A 69 9.87 -3.45 16.91
CA ASN A 69 11.07 -3.73 17.69
C ASN A 69 10.79 -3.93 19.18
N GLU A 70 9.77 -3.26 19.71
CA GLU A 70 9.31 -3.37 21.09
C GLU A 70 8.34 -4.55 21.32
N ASN A 71 8.09 -5.39 20.32
CA ASN A 71 7.12 -6.50 20.34
C ASN A 71 5.68 -6.08 20.72
N LYS A 72 5.29 -4.83 20.45
CA LYS A 72 3.95 -4.30 20.74
C LYS A 72 2.94 -4.60 19.64
N VAL A 73 3.39 -5.05 18.48
CA VAL A 73 2.58 -5.38 17.31
C VAL A 73 3.19 -6.59 16.58
N LEU A 74 2.37 -7.51 16.12
CA LEU A 74 2.82 -8.60 15.24
C LEU A 74 3.19 -8.03 13.87
N ALA A 75 4.25 -8.53 13.24
CA ALA A 75 4.68 -7.96 11.98
C ALA A 75 5.30 -8.98 11.02
N TYR A 76 4.94 -8.83 9.74
CA TYR A 76 5.50 -9.61 8.64
C TYR A 76 6.04 -8.69 7.54
N ASN A 77 7.21 -9.03 7.01
CA ASN A 77 7.73 -8.43 5.80
C ASN A 77 7.66 -9.44 4.65
N LEU A 78 6.83 -9.17 3.68
CA LEU A 78 6.61 -10.03 2.52
C LEU A 78 7.06 -9.32 1.24
N PRO A 79 7.42 -10.05 0.17
CA PRO A 79 7.83 -9.43 -1.09
C PRO A 79 6.72 -8.54 -1.65
N GLN A 80 7.05 -7.29 -1.95
CA GLN A 80 6.09 -6.29 -2.42
C GLN A 80 5.29 -6.76 -3.64
N GLY A 81 5.95 -7.34 -4.65
CA GLY A 81 5.27 -7.87 -5.84
C GLY A 81 4.33 -9.04 -5.53
N THR A 82 4.65 -9.84 -4.52
CA THR A 82 3.75 -10.90 -4.05
C THR A 82 2.52 -10.31 -3.37
N LEU A 83 2.67 -9.27 -2.54
CA LEU A 83 1.53 -8.57 -1.93
C LEU A 83 0.63 -7.92 -2.98
N SER A 84 1.20 -7.31 -4.02
CA SER A 84 0.43 -6.78 -5.15
C SER A 84 -0.41 -7.87 -5.84
N GLN A 85 0.18 -9.04 -6.06
CA GLN A 85 -0.56 -10.17 -6.64
C GLN A 85 -1.58 -10.74 -5.66
N TRP A 86 -1.25 -10.77 -4.38
CA TRP A 86 -2.11 -11.29 -3.32
C TRP A 86 -3.46 -10.56 -3.23
N PHE A 87 -3.48 -9.21 -3.35
CA PHE A 87 -4.74 -8.47 -3.43
C PHE A 87 -5.59 -8.92 -4.63
N ARG A 88 -4.98 -9.15 -5.80
CA ARG A 88 -5.68 -9.64 -7.00
C ARG A 88 -6.21 -11.07 -6.82
N ASP A 89 -5.46 -11.91 -6.13
CA ASP A 89 -5.89 -13.28 -5.85
C ASP A 89 -7.05 -13.31 -4.85
N ILE A 90 -7.03 -12.44 -3.83
CA ILE A 90 -8.15 -12.25 -2.90
C ILE A 90 -9.38 -11.73 -3.66
N ALA A 91 -9.23 -10.71 -4.50
CA ALA A 91 -10.29 -10.18 -5.35
C ALA A 91 -10.90 -11.26 -6.25
N GLY A 92 -10.05 -12.13 -6.82
CA GLY A 92 -10.45 -13.29 -7.61
C GLY A 92 -10.97 -14.48 -6.81
N ARG A 93 -11.10 -14.36 -5.47
CA ARG A 93 -11.52 -15.43 -4.55
C ARG A 93 -10.68 -16.70 -4.68
N ARG A 94 -9.40 -16.53 -4.97
CA ARG A 94 -8.44 -17.64 -5.03
C ARG A 94 -8.07 -18.11 -3.63
N PRO A 95 -7.64 -19.36 -3.45
CA PRO A 95 -7.28 -19.91 -2.14
C PRO A 95 -5.97 -19.36 -1.59
N GLY A 96 -5.37 -18.36 -2.21
CA GLY A 96 -4.12 -17.70 -1.84
C GLY A 96 -3.21 -17.53 -3.04
N THR A 97 -2.05 -16.92 -2.83
CA THR A 97 -1.04 -16.71 -3.87
C THR A 97 0.01 -17.81 -3.82
N VAL A 98 0.20 -18.50 -4.93
CA VAL A 98 1.21 -19.55 -5.08
C VAL A 98 2.32 -19.06 -6.01
N THR A 99 3.55 -19.02 -5.50
CA THR A 99 4.72 -18.51 -6.23
C THR A 99 6.02 -19.10 -5.69
N LYS A 100 7.08 -19.07 -6.48
CA LYS A 100 8.44 -19.38 -6.01
C LYS A 100 9.16 -18.18 -5.39
N VAL A 101 8.58 -16.98 -5.49
CA VAL A 101 9.15 -15.76 -4.89
C VAL A 101 9.18 -15.91 -3.38
N GLY A 102 10.36 -15.75 -2.79
CA GLY A 102 10.59 -15.90 -1.36
C GLY A 102 11.20 -17.24 -0.94
N LEU A 103 11.18 -18.28 -1.80
CA LEU A 103 11.86 -19.55 -1.49
C LEU A 103 13.34 -19.34 -1.15
N ARG A 104 13.81 -19.96 -0.07
CA ARG A 104 15.19 -19.89 0.45
C ARG A 104 15.64 -18.50 0.86
N THR A 105 14.69 -17.59 1.09
CA THR A 105 14.96 -16.27 1.68
C THR A 105 14.35 -16.21 3.08
N PHE A 106 14.48 -15.08 3.77
CA PHE A 106 13.86 -14.87 5.10
C PHE A 106 12.32 -15.04 5.10
N VAL A 107 11.66 -15.01 3.97
CA VAL A 107 10.21 -15.25 3.83
C VAL A 107 9.87 -16.75 3.85
N ASP A 108 10.83 -17.61 3.51
CA ASP A 108 10.63 -19.06 3.54
C ASP A 108 10.31 -19.50 4.98
N PRO A 109 9.18 -20.18 5.26
CA PRO A 109 8.78 -20.55 6.62
C PRO A 109 9.75 -21.53 7.29
N ARG A 110 10.62 -22.20 6.54
CA ARG A 110 11.70 -23.04 7.08
C ARG A 110 12.86 -22.21 7.66
N LEU A 111 12.90 -20.90 7.38
CA LEU A 111 13.86 -19.95 7.92
C LEU A 111 13.14 -19.03 8.92
N GLU A 112 12.65 -17.89 8.47
CA GLU A 112 12.00 -16.88 9.33
C GLU A 112 10.51 -16.70 9.04
N GLY A 113 10.02 -17.13 7.85
CA GLY A 113 8.61 -17.00 7.47
C GLY A 113 8.14 -15.56 7.28
N GLY A 114 9.07 -14.63 7.02
CA GLY A 114 8.79 -13.21 6.90
C GLY A 114 8.47 -12.50 8.22
N LYS A 115 8.60 -13.16 9.36
CA LYS A 115 8.32 -12.62 10.70
C LYS A 115 9.40 -11.61 11.11
N LEU A 116 9.00 -10.48 11.67
CA LEU A 116 9.93 -9.39 12.01
C LEU A 116 10.29 -9.31 13.50
N ASN A 117 9.57 -10.01 14.36
CA ASN A 117 9.84 -10.00 15.79
C ASN A 117 9.42 -11.32 16.46
N GLU A 118 9.85 -11.51 17.71
CA GLU A 118 9.61 -12.74 18.47
C GLU A 118 8.13 -12.97 18.81
N GLY A 119 7.34 -11.89 18.92
CA GLY A 119 5.90 -11.99 19.18
C GLY A 119 5.13 -12.58 18.00
N THR A 120 5.68 -12.52 16.79
CA THR A 120 5.05 -13.01 15.57
C THR A 120 5.39 -14.50 15.39
N THR A 121 4.48 -15.38 15.73
CA THR A 121 4.69 -16.84 15.73
C THR A 121 3.93 -17.60 14.65
N GLU A 122 2.79 -17.10 14.20
CA GLU A 122 1.94 -17.75 13.20
C GLU A 122 2.59 -17.75 11.81
N ASP A 123 2.46 -18.87 11.07
CA ASP A 123 2.89 -18.96 9.68
C ASP A 123 1.75 -18.56 8.73
N ILE A 124 1.91 -17.42 8.05
CA ILE A 124 1.02 -16.94 6.99
C ILE A 124 1.53 -17.33 5.60
N VAL A 125 2.68 -17.97 5.52
CA VAL A 125 3.29 -18.53 4.32
C VAL A 125 3.62 -20.00 4.59
N GLU A 126 3.32 -20.88 3.64
CA GLU A 126 3.62 -22.31 3.74
C GLU A 126 4.38 -22.80 2.50
N VAL A 127 5.24 -23.82 2.69
CA VAL A 127 5.84 -24.54 1.57
C VAL A 127 4.85 -25.62 1.12
N ILE A 128 4.48 -25.57 -0.14
CA ILE A 128 3.66 -26.62 -0.77
C ILE A 128 4.41 -27.28 -1.92
N LYS A 129 4.05 -28.50 -2.23
CA LYS A 129 4.61 -29.23 -3.37
C LYS A 129 3.57 -29.37 -4.48
N MET A 130 3.90 -28.89 -5.68
CA MET A 130 3.11 -29.05 -6.89
C MET A 130 4.00 -29.50 -8.05
N ASN A 131 3.58 -30.55 -8.77
CA ASN A 131 4.33 -31.11 -9.90
C ASN A 131 5.79 -31.41 -9.56
N ASP A 132 6.02 -32.00 -8.39
CA ASP A 132 7.35 -32.33 -7.83
C ASP A 132 8.27 -31.13 -7.56
N GLU A 133 7.78 -29.91 -7.62
CA GLU A 133 8.49 -28.68 -7.29
C GLU A 133 7.96 -28.03 -6.02
N GLU A 134 8.85 -27.36 -5.28
CA GLU A 134 8.47 -26.55 -4.11
C GLU A 134 7.99 -25.17 -4.52
N TRP A 135 6.91 -24.75 -3.86
CA TRP A 135 6.30 -23.42 -3.99
C TRP A 135 6.00 -22.85 -2.62
N LEU A 136 5.90 -21.54 -2.52
CA LEU A 136 5.32 -20.86 -1.36
C LEU A 136 3.85 -20.57 -1.65
N TRP A 137 3.01 -20.89 -0.66
CA TRP A 137 1.62 -20.52 -0.61
C TRP A 137 1.43 -19.44 0.45
N TYR A 138 1.11 -18.24 0.00
CA TYR A 138 0.75 -17.11 0.84
C TYR A 138 -0.75 -17.19 1.13
N LYS A 139 -1.10 -17.41 2.40
CA LYS A 139 -2.49 -17.61 2.82
C LYS A 139 -3.32 -16.36 2.59
N PRO A 140 -4.56 -16.47 2.08
CA PRO A 140 -5.42 -15.30 1.89
C PRO A 140 -5.82 -14.72 3.24
N GLN A 141 -6.05 -13.41 3.26
CA GLN A 141 -6.62 -12.71 4.42
C GLN A 141 -7.94 -12.08 4.02
N THR A 142 -8.87 -11.95 4.97
CA THR A 142 -10.11 -11.22 4.75
C THR A 142 -9.84 -9.72 4.84
N ILE A 143 -10.16 -8.98 3.80
CA ILE A 143 -10.03 -7.53 3.77
C ILE A 143 -11.39 -6.91 4.10
N ASN A 144 -11.52 -6.37 5.31
CA ASN A 144 -12.78 -5.76 5.77
C ASN A 144 -12.92 -4.31 5.32
N VAL A 145 -11.79 -3.60 5.15
CA VAL A 145 -11.77 -2.20 4.73
C VAL A 145 -10.64 -2.01 3.73
N GLY A 146 -10.97 -1.56 2.53
CA GLY A 146 -10.01 -1.07 1.54
C GLY A 146 -9.91 0.45 1.63
N ILE A 147 -8.73 0.97 1.97
CA ILE A 147 -8.49 2.41 1.97
C ILE A 147 -7.61 2.72 0.78
N ILE A 148 -8.13 3.51 -0.14
CA ILE A 148 -7.47 3.86 -1.40
C ILE A 148 -7.41 5.38 -1.59
N ARG A 149 -6.63 5.81 -2.57
CA ARG A 149 -6.54 7.20 -2.97
C ARG A 149 -6.65 7.33 -4.48
N GLY A 150 -7.31 8.39 -4.93
CA GLY A 150 -7.36 8.83 -6.32
C GLY A 150 -7.35 10.35 -6.42
N THR A 151 -7.42 10.91 -7.62
CA THR A 151 -7.40 12.36 -7.84
C THR A 151 -8.80 12.94 -7.81
N THR A 152 -9.67 12.46 -8.66
CA THR A 152 -11.04 12.97 -8.80
C THR A 152 -12.03 11.83 -8.68
N ALA A 153 -13.08 12.02 -7.88
CA ALA A 153 -14.26 11.15 -7.91
C ALA A 153 -15.43 11.87 -8.56
N ASP A 154 -16.32 11.14 -9.23
CA ASP A 154 -17.63 11.67 -9.55
C ASP A 154 -18.66 11.34 -8.45
N GLN A 155 -19.87 11.88 -8.56
CA GLN A 155 -20.96 11.65 -7.60
C GLN A 155 -21.44 10.19 -7.52
N ASN A 156 -21.06 9.33 -8.47
CA ASN A 156 -21.31 7.89 -8.46
C ASN A 156 -20.15 7.10 -7.85
N GLY A 157 -19.09 7.76 -7.38
CA GLY A 157 -17.90 7.12 -6.83
C GLY A 157 -16.91 6.60 -7.87
N ASN A 158 -17.09 6.91 -9.17
CA ASN A 158 -16.07 6.59 -10.17
C ASN A 158 -14.84 7.46 -9.96
N ILE A 159 -13.65 6.84 -9.93
CA ILE A 159 -12.40 7.51 -9.54
C ILE A 159 -11.40 7.51 -10.70
N SER A 160 -10.88 8.68 -11.01
CA SER A 160 -9.74 8.90 -11.90
C SER A 160 -8.46 9.18 -11.09
N MET A 161 -7.31 9.03 -11.72
CA MET A 161 -6.00 9.13 -11.06
C MET A 161 -5.01 10.00 -11.84
N GLU A 162 -5.51 11.00 -12.55
CA GLU A 162 -4.75 11.87 -13.44
C GLU A 162 -3.65 12.66 -12.72
N GLY A 163 -3.88 13.08 -11.50
CA GLY A 163 -2.92 13.83 -10.69
C GLY A 163 -2.01 12.95 -9.81
N GLU A 164 -2.14 11.64 -9.90
CA GLU A 164 -1.35 10.73 -9.09
C GLU A 164 -0.07 10.30 -9.81
N ILE A 165 0.94 9.88 -9.04
CA ILE A 165 2.22 9.35 -9.57
C ILE A 165 2.05 8.02 -10.33
N GLY A 166 0.92 7.38 -10.18
CA GLY A 166 0.56 6.10 -10.80
C GLY A 166 -0.70 5.53 -10.18
N THR A 167 -1.07 4.32 -10.58
CA THR A 167 -2.29 3.66 -10.07
C THR A 167 -2.03 2.74 -8.88
N GLY A 168 -0.80 2.25 -8.73
CA GLY A 168 -0.43 1.31 -7.68
C GLY A 168 -1.38 0.11 -7.60
N GLU A 169 -1.67 -0.31 -6.39
CA GLU A 169 -2.61 -1.39 -6.08
C GLU A 169 -4.04 -0.91 -5.75
N ALA A 170 -4.38 0.38 -6.01
CA ALA A 170 -5.65 0.95 -5.58
C ALA A 170 -6.87 0.14 -6.06
N LEU A 171 -6.92 -0.23 -7.34
CA LEU A 171 -7.99 -1.07 -7.88
C LEU A 171 -8.01 -2.46 -7.21
N ALA A 172 -6.86 -3.12 -7.10
CA ALA A 172 -6.78 -4.47 -6.53
C ALA A 172 -7.18 -4.50 -5.05
N ILE A 173 -6.85 -3.46 -4.27
CA ILE A 173 -7.26 -3.31 -2.87
C ILE A 173 -8.78 -3.12 -2.78
N ALA A 174 -9.36 -2.24 -3.62
CA ALA A 174 -10.80 -2.01 -3.66
C ALA A 174 -11.55 -3.29 -4.03
N GLU A 175 -11.12 -3.99 -5.08
CA GLU A 175 -11.70 -5.26 -5.51
C GLU A 175 -11.58 -6.34 -4.42
N ALA A 176 -10.43 -6.43 -3.73
CA ALA A 176 -10.23 -7.40 -2.64
C ALA A 176 -11.18 -7.14 -1.47
N ALA A 177 -11.33 -5.88 -1.04
CA ALA A 177 -12.26 -5.51 0.02
C ALA A 177 -13.70 -5.82 -0.39
N HIS A 178 -14.12 -5.40 -1.57
CA HIS A 178 -15.46 -5.67 -2.10
C HIS A 178 -15.74 -7.18 -2.22
N ALA A 179 -14.80 -7.97 -2.74
CA ALA A 179 -14.94 -9.43 -2.85
C ALA A 179 -15.06 -10.14 -1.50
N CYS A 180 -14.48 -9.56 -0.44
CA CYS A 180 -14.62 -10.04 0.94
C CYS A 180 -15.91 -9.59 1.63
N GLY A 181 -16.75 -8.78 0.98
CA GLY A 181 -17.92 -8.16 1.60
C GLY A 181 -17.58 -7.03 2.57
N GLY A 182 -16.39 -6.47 2.44
CA GLY A 182 -15.92 -5.31 3.18
C GLY A 182 -16.35 -4.00 2.52
N ILE A 183 -15.86 -2.88 3.04
CA ILE A 183 -16.13 -1.53 2.54
C ILE A 183 -14.88 -0.91 1.90
N VAL A 184 -15.09 -0.01 0.94
CA VAL A 184 -14.04 0.74 0.26
C VAL A 184 -14.19 2.22 0.56
N ILE A 185 -13.15 2.81 1.14
CA ILE A 185 -13.03 4.24 1.43
C ILE A 185 -11.99 4.84 0.50
N ALA A 186 -12.39 5.78 -0.32
CA ALA A 186 -11.51 6.47 -1.26
C ALA A 186 -11.27 7.93 -0.84
N GLN A 187 -10.03 8.29 -0.58
CA GLN A 187 -9.64 9.69 -0.46
C GLN A 187 -9.39 10.26 -1.84
N VAL A 188 -9.97 11.42 -2.15
CA VAL A 188 -9.77 12.14 -3.41
C VAL A 188 -9.43 13.61 -3.15
N LYS A 189 -8.87 14.27 -4.14
CA LYS A 189 -8.57 15.71 -4.10
C LYS A 189 -9.81 16.57 -4.35
N GLN A 190 -10.74 16.04 -5.15
CA GLN A 190 -11.96 16.78 -5.54
C GLN A 190 -13.07 15.82 -5.96
N VAL A 191 -14.30 16.31 -5.88
CA VAL A 191 -15.50 15.62 -6.36
C VAL A 191 -16.08 16.37 -7.56
N ALA A 192 -16.24 15.68 -8.68
CA ALA A 192 -16.80 16.20 -9.91
C ALA A 192 -18.30 15.86 -10.06
N ILE A 193 -18.99 16.57 -10.93
CA ILE A 193 -20.38 16.26 -11.27
C ILE A 193 -20.43 14.93 -12.03
N GLN A 194 -21.48 14.15 -11.79
CA GLN A 194 -21.73 12.89 -12.47
C GLN A 194 -21.64 13.03 -14.01
N GLY A 195 -20.91 12.08 -14.64
CA GLY A 195 -20.79 12.02 -16.10
C GLY A 195 -19.81 13.02 -16.72
N THR A 196 -19.03 13.74 -15.92
CA THR A 196 -17.98 14.66 -16.41
C THR A 196 -16.61 14.01 -16.56
N LEU A 197 -16.38 12.85 -15.95
CA LEU A 197 -15.14 12.09 -16.15
C LEU A 197 -15.18 11.32 -17.47
N ASP A 198 -14.05 11.30 -18.20
CA ASP A 198 -13.91 10.40 -19.36
C ASP A 198 -13.93 8.95 -18.85
N PRO A 199 -14.82 8.08 -19.37
CA PRO A 199 -14.87 6.69 -18.96
C PRO A 199 -13.56 5.92 -19.10
N LYS A 200 -12.66 6.33 -20.00
CA LYS A 200 -11.34 5.71 -20.18
C LYS A 200 -10.36 6.09 -19.07
N ASP A 201 -10.59 7.21 -18.39
CA ASP A 201 -9.73 7.69 -17.30
C ASP A 201 -10.17 7.14 -15.94
N ILE A 202 -11.35 6.55 -15.86
CA ILE A 202 -11.81 5.86 -14.64
C ILE A 202 -10.94 4.65 -14.39
N LYS A 203 -10.22 4.66 -13.26
CA LYS A 203 -9.35 3.57 -12.82
C LYS A 203 -10.00 2.69 -11.78
N ILE A 204 -10.92 3.24 -10.98
CA ILE A 204 -11.71 2.50 -10.00
C ILE A 204 -13.18 2.79 -10.27
N PRO A 205 -13.98 1.79 -10.64
CA PRO A 205 -15.41 1.95 -10.88
C PRO A 205 -16.17 2.19 -9.58
N GLY A 206 -17.13 3.12 -9.60
CA GLY A 206 -17.89 3.51 -8.41
C GLY A 206 -18.72 2.39 -7.79
N VAL A 207 -19.05 1.34 -8.54
CA VAL A 207 -19.80 0.19 -8.04
C VAL A 207 -19.10 -0.57 -6.92
N ILE A 208 -17.77 -0.41 -6.76
CA ILE A 208 -16.98 -1.02 -5.69
C ILE A 208 -16.49 -0.01 -4.65
N VAL A 209 -16.97 1.24 -4.68
CA VAL A 209 -16.60 2.31 -3.75
C VAL A 209 -17.80 2.65 -2.88
N ASP A 210 -17.64 2.54 -1.57
CA ASP A 210 -18.73 2.81 -0.61
C ASP A 210 -18.69 4.25 -0.09
N TYR A 211 -17.50 4.81 0.12
CA TYR A 211 -17.31 6.14 0.68
C TYR A 211 -16.24 6.92 -0.08
N VAL A 212 -16.52 8.18 -0.37
CA VAL A 212 -15.58 9.14 -0.92
C VAL A 212 -15.32 10.22 0.12
N VAL A 213 -14.05 10.49 0.39
CA VAL A 213 -13.58 11.52 1.32
C VAL A 213 -12.77 12.52 0.52
N GLU A 214 -13.19 13.78 0.51
CA GLU A 214 -12.40 14.88 -0.06
C GLU A 214 -11.34 15.29 0.96
N GLY A 215 -10.07 15.14 0.60
CA GLY A 215 -8.94 15.46 1.45
C GLY A 215 -8.46 16.89 1.22
N ASP A 216 -8.01 17.56 2.27
CA ASP A 216 -7.37 18.86 2.16
C ASP A 216 -6.08 18.81 1.35
N ILE A 217 -5.72 19.90 0.67
CA ILE A 217 -4.53 19.99 -0.19
C ILE A 217 -3.26 19.52 0.53
N PRO A 218 -2.95 19.93 1.79
CA PRO A 218 -1.76 19.48 2.51
C PRO A 218 -1.70 17.96 2.72
N ASP A 219 -2.84 17.31 2.72
CA ASP A 219 -2.98 15.86 2.92
C ASP A 219 -3.14 15.08 1.61
N HIS A 220 -2.95 15.77 0.48
CA HIS A 220 -3.07 15.18 -0.86
C HIS A 220 -1.84 15.43 -1.73
N PHE A 221 -0.66 15.46 -1.15
CA PHE A 221 0.60 15.57 -1.89
C PHE A 221 0.81 14.34 -2.80
N MET A 222 1.29 14.59 -4.00
CA MET A 222 1.61 13.52 -4.96
C MET A 222 2.67 12.55 -4.42
N THR A 223 3.69 13.09 -3.73
CA THR A 223 4.72 12.33 -3.01
C THR A 223 4.94 12.95 -1.63
N TRP A 224 5.83 12.38 -0.81
CA TRP A 224 6.20 12.98 0.48
C TRP A 224 6.86 14.37 0.38
N ASP A 225 7.52 14.70 -0.77
CA ASP A 225 8.25 15.94 -0.97
C ASP A 225 7.52 16.95 -1.87
N TYR A 226 6.59 16.50 -2.71
CA TYR A 226 5.98 17.33 -3.73
C TYR A 226 4.46 17.28 -3.63
N GLU A 227 3.86 18.46 -3.54
CA GLU A 227 2.42 18.60 -3.71
C GLU A 227 1.97 18.09 -5.07
N PHE A 228 2.63 18.57 -6.12
CA PHE A 228 2.39 18.12 -7.49
C PHE A 228 3.63 18.33 -8.36
N ASN A 229 3.94 17.36 -9.21
CA ASN A 229 4.96 17.52 -10.26
C ASN A 229 4.50 16.78 -11.52
N PRO A 230 4.19 17.52 -12.61
CA PRO A 230 3.66 16.94 -13.85
C PRO A 230 4.65 16.04 -14.58
N ALA A 231 5.92 16.05 -14.22
CA ALA A 231 6.90 15.09 -14.76
C ALA A 231 6.76 13.69 -14.13
N PHE A 232 6.13 13.58 -12.95
CA PHE A 232 5.98 12.30 -12.25
C PHE A 232 4.79 11.49 -12.76
N ASN A 233 3.73 12.13 -13.24
CA ASN A 233 2.58 11.46 -13.85
C ASN A 233 2.67 11.36 -15.39
N GLY A 234 3.71 11.98 -15.99
CA GLY A 234 3.96 11.93 -17.42
C GLY A 234 3.26 13.03 -18.24
N ASP A 235 2.58 13.98 -17.61
CA ASP A 235 1.97 15.14 -18.28
C ASP A 235 3.03 16.05 -18.90
N LEU A 236 4.20 16.13 -18.27
CA LEU A 236 5.35 16.87 -18.75
C LEU A 236 6.53 15.94 -19.00
N LYS A 237 7.04 15.94 -20.23
CA LYS A 237 8.29 15.23 -20.58
C LYS A 237 9.46 16.21 -20.53
N VAL A 238 10.46 15.86 -19.76
CA VAL A 238 11.69 16.63 -19.65
C VAL A 238 12.74 16.06 -20.61
N PRO A 239 13.32 16.86 -21.54
CA PRO A 239 14.39 16.39 -22.42
C PRO A 239 15.59 15.89 -21.61
N VAL A 240 16.16 14.76 -22.02
CA VAL A 240 17.31 14.15 -21.32
C VAL A 240 18.48 15.11 -21.21
N ASP A 241 18.71 15.90 -22.24
CA ASP A 241 19.80 16.87 -22.32
C ASP A 241 19.66 18.04 -21.32
N SER A 242 18.44 18.27 -20.80
CA SER A 242 18.19 19.28 -19.76
C SER A 242 18.46 18.77 -18.34
N LEU A 243 18.71 17.48 -18.16
CA LEU A 243 18.97 16.89 -16.85
C LEU A 243 20.43 17.11 -16.45
N THR A 244 20.62 17.73 -15.29
CA THR A 244 21.97 17.87 -14.73
C THR A 244 22.51 16.49 -14.33
N ALA A 245 23.73 16.19 -14.76
CA ALA A 245 24.37 14.95 -14.39
C ALA A 245 24.51 14.84 -12.86
N MET A 246 23.97 13.78 -12.30
CA MET A 246 24.13 13.51 -10.88
C MET A 246 25.61 13.39 -10.48
N PRO A 247 26.02 13.89 -9.30
CA PRO A 247 27.37 13.71 -8.81
C PRO A 247 27.73 12.22 -8.68
N LEU A 248 29.02 11.91 -8.77
CA LEU A 248 29.49 10.54 -8.60
C LEU A 248 29.32 10.10 -7.14
N THR A 249 28.33 9.27 -6.88
CA THR A 249 28.06 8.66 -5.59
C THR A 249 28.21 7.14 -5.66
N ASN A 250 28.27 6.46 -4.52
CA ASN A 250 28.30 4.99 -4.50
C ASN A 250 27.13 4.38 -5.28
N ARG A 251 25.93 4.96 -5.17
CA ARG A 251 24.74 4.51 -5.93
C ARG A 251 24.92 4.68 -7.43
N LYS A 252 25.51 5.81 -7.87
CA LYS A 252 25.80 6.03 -9.29
C LYS A 252 26.86 5.07 -9.81
N VAL A 253 27.89 4.78 -9.01
CA VAL A 253 28.91 3.77 -9.37
C VAL A 253 28.29 2.39 -9.53
N ILE A 254 27.41 1.98 -8.62
CA ILE A 254 26.68 0.72 -8.72
C ILE A 254 25.82 0.68 -9.98
N ALA A 255 25.04 1.72 -10.25
CA ALA A 255 24.21 1.81 -11.46
C ALA A 255 25.04 1.74 -12.77
N LEU A 256 26.20 2.38 -12.81
CA LEU A 256 27.10 2.33 -13.96
C LEU A 256 27.78 0.95 -14.17
N ARG A 257 27.75 0.08 -13.14
CA ARG A 257 28.29 -1.27 -13.20
C ARG A 257 27.25 -2.34 -13.54
N CYS A 258 25.96 -1.98 -13.46
CA CYS A 258 24.89 -2.89 -13.91
C CYS A 258 24.97 -3.00 -15.44
N PRO A 259 25.12 -4.19 -16.01
CA PRO A 259 25.05 -4.36 -17.46
C PRO A 259 23.66 -3.95 -17.95
N MET A 260 23.61 -3.17 -19.01
CA MET A 260 22.38 -2.83 -19.72
C MET A 260 21.87 -4.07 -20.48
#